data_22af54b51a2aa122a49efac9ffa6d78d
#
_entry.id   22af54b51a2aa122a49efac9ffa6d78d
#
_cell.length_a   1.000
_cell.length_b   1.000
_cell.length_c   1.000
_cell.angle_alpha   90.00
_cell.angle_beta   90.00
_cell.angle_gamma   90.00
#
_symmetry.space_group_name_H-M   'P 1'
#
loop_
_entity.id
_entity.type
_entity.pdbx_description
1 polymer ?
#
loop_
_entity_poly.entity_id
_entity_poly.type
_entity_poly.pdbx_seq_one_letter_code
_entity_poly.pdbx_strand_id
1 'polypeptide(L)'
;MADEPWKATADGVVVDVRLTPRGGRDAIEGIQRRADGCAVLKARVRVAPSDGEANSALCRLIADALDIAPRQVTVAAGATSRLKRIRVTGDPAMLVRALRRLAEKG
;
A
#
# COMPACT_ATOMS: atom_id res chain seq x y z
N MET A 1 -1.23 9.26 -18.99
CA MET A 1 -1.89 9.45 -17.71
C MET A 1 -1.57 8.31 -16.76
N ALA A 2 -1.14 8.65 -15.60
CA ALA A 2 -0.79 7.64 -14.62
C ALA A 2 -2.05 7.14 -13.94
N ASP A 3 -2.42 5.90 -14.23
CA ASP A 3 -3.53 5.25 -13.56
C ASP A 3 -3.06 4.36 -12.43
N GLU A 4 -1.79 4.45 -12.12
CA GLU A 4 -1.18 3.64 -11.08
C GLU A 4 -1.04 4.43 -9.79
N PRO A 5 -1.38 3.84 -8.64
CA PRO A 5 -1.29 4.52 -7.34
C PRO A 5 0.13 4.55 -6.78
N TRP A 6 1.13 4.21 -7.57
CA TRP A 6 2.52 4.21 -7.14
C TRP A 6 3.38 5.03 -8.09
N LYS A 7 4.50 5.50 -7.56
CA LYS A 7 5.46 6.27 -8.32
C LYS A 7 6.86 5.85 -7.91
N ALA A 8 7.70 5.57 -8.90
CA ALA A 8 9.10 5.22 -8.64
C ALA A 8 9.87 6.43 -8.12
N THR A 9 10.75 6.19 -7.17
CA THR A 9 11.67 7.19 -6.63
C THR A 9 13.10 6.69 -6.80
N ALA A 10 14.08 7.49 -6.39
CA ALA A 10 15.48 7.11 -6.52
C ALA A 10 15.81 5.84 -5.75
N ASP A 11 15.16 5.60 -4.62
CA ASP A 11 15.47 4.48 -3.72
C ASP A 11 14.32 3.51 -3.48
N GLY A 12 13.27 3.59 -4.30
CA GLY A 12 12.14 2.68 -4.15
C GLY A 12 10.90 3.18 -4.84
N VAL A 13 9.76 3.09 -4.14
CA VAL A 13 8.48 3.59 -4.65
C VAL A 13 7.71 4.24 -3.52
N VAL A 14 6.78 5.10 -3.90
CA VAL A 14 5.76 5.66 -3.01
C VAL A 14 4.41 5.18 -3.52
N VAL A 15 3.58 4.64 -2.65
CA VAL A 15 2.28 4.05 -3.00
C VAL A 15 1.18 4.75 -2.23
N ASP A 16 0.13 5.19 -2.91
CA ASP A 16 -1.06 5.71 -2.27
C ASP A 16 -2.02 4.56 -1.99
N VAL A 17 -2.38 4.39 -0.73
CA VAL A 17 -3.16 3.24 -0.25
C VAL A 17 -4.39 3.74 0.49
N ARG A 18 -5.53 3.11 0.22
CA ARG A 18 -6.73 3.29 1.02
C ARG A 18 -6.88 2.07 1.92
N LEU A 19 -6.85 2.30 3.23
CA LEU A 19 -6.92 1.24 4.22
C LEU A 19 -8.33 1.09 4.77
N THR A 20 -8.83 -0.15 4.79
CA THR A 20 -10.07 -0.50 5.45
C THR A 20 -9.73 -1.32 6.70
N PRO A 21 -9.83 -0.72 7.90
CA PRO A 21 -9.60 -1.47 9.14
C PRO A 21 -10.82 -2.33 9.48
N ARG A 22 -10.64 -3.31 10.36
CA ARG A 22 -11.70 -4.23 10.78
C ARG A 22 -12.39 -4.89 9.59
N GLY A 23 -11.60 -5.24 8.59
CA GLY A 23 -12.11 -5.73 7.31
C GLY A 23 -12.39 -7.22 7.25
N GLY A 24 -12.28 -7.95 8.35
CA GLY A 24 -12.52 -9.38 8.38
C GLY A 24 -11.34 -10.23 7.95
N ARG A 25 -10.43 -9.69 7.18
CA ARG A 25 -9.21 -10.38 6.75
C ARG A 25 -8.17 -9.37 6.29
N ASP A 26 -6.92 -9.80 6.22
CA ASP A 26 -5.83 -9.02 5.66
C ASP A 26 -5.71 -9.34 4.18
N ALA A 27 -5.90 -8.34 3.32
CA ALA A 27 -5.85 -8.56 1.87
C ALA A 27 -5.56 -7.26 1.13
N ILE A 28 -4.91 -7.39 -0.03
CA ILE A 28 -4.79 -6.30 -0.99
C ILE A 28 -5.80 -6.57 -2.10
N GLU A 29 -6.63 -5.57 -2.39
CA GLU A 29 -7.81 -5.75 -3.20
C GLU A 29 -7.76 -5.09 -4.57
N GLY A 30 -6.57 -4.63 -5.00
CA GLY A 30 -6.43 -4.04 -6.31
C GLY A 30 -6.52 -2.53 -6.28
N ILE A 31 -6.69 -1.94 -7.46
CA ILE A 31 -6.67 -0.49 -7.65
C ILE A 31 -8.09 0.04 -7.71
N GLN A 32 -8.33 1.15 -7.00
CA GLN A 32 -9.59 1.87 -7.07
C GLN A 32 -9.31 3.29 -7.56
N ARG A 33 -10.12 3.76 -8.53
CA ARG A 33 -10.05 5.15 -8.96
C ARG A 33 -11.01 5.96 -8.10
N ARG A 34 -10.50 7.04 -7.52
CA ARG A 34 -11.29 7.93 -6.68
C ARG A 34 -12.09 8.91 -7.54
N ALA A 35 -13.05 9.57 -6.90
CA ALA A 35 -13.88 10.55 -7.59
C ALA A 35 -13.07 11.72 -8.17
N ASP A 36 -11.92 12.04 -7.57
CA ASP A 36 -11.03 13.11 -8.06
C ASP A 36 -10.11 12.65 -9.19
N GLY A 37 -10.24 11.39 -9.63
CA GLY A 37 -9.44 10.83 -10.71
C GLY A 37 -8.15 10.16 -10.26
N CYS A 38 -7.78 10.30 -9.00
CA CYS A 38 -6.57 9.66 -8.48
C CYS A 38 -6.81 8.19 -8.18
N ALA A 39 -5.81 7.36 -8.43
CA ALA A 39 -5.87 5.95 -8.14
C ALA A 39 -5.29 5.66 -6.75
N VAL A 40 -5.84 4.67 -6.05
CA VAL A 40 -5.32 4.17 -4.79
C VAL A 40 -5.31 2.65 -4.82
N LEU A 41 -4.36 2.06 -4.10
CA LEU A 41 -4.32 0.63 -3.88
C LEU A 41 -5.19 0.32 -2.66
N LYS A 42 -6.20 -0.50 -2.84
CA LYS A 42 -7.09 -0.86 -1.74
C LYS A 42 -6.47 -1.96 -0.91
N ALA A 43 -6.43 -1.76 0.39
CA ALA A 43 -5.93 -2.75 1.33
C ALA A 43 -6.89 -2.87 2.50
N ARG A 44 -7.00 -4.07 3.04
CA ARG A 44 -7.90 -4.40 4.12
C ARG A 44 -7.11 -5.11 5.21
N VAL A 45 -7.31 -4.72 6.47
CA VAL A 45 -6.68 -5.38 7.61
C VAL A 45 -7.74 -5.71 8.65
N ARG A 46 -7.50 -6.77 9.42
CA ARG A 46 -8.42 -7.22 10.44
C ARG A 46 -8.40 -6.37 11.69
N VAL A 47 -7.25 -5.78 12.00
CA VAL A 47 -7.08 -5.06 13.26
C VAL A 47 -7.79 -3.71 13.25
N ALA A 48 -8.10 -3.21 14.44
CA ALA A 48 -8.67 -1.89 14.62
C ALA A 48 -7.61 -0.80 14.35
N PRO A 49 -8.03 0.42 13.98
CA PRO A 49 -7.09 1.50 13.66
C PRO A 49 -6.55 2.22 14.89
N SER A 50 -6.27 1.51 15.96
CA SER A 50 -5.81 2.10 17.22
C SER A 50 -4.35 1.75 17.48
N ASP A 51 -3.65 2.66 18.15
CA ASP A 51 -2.28 2.47 18.63
C ASP A 51 -1.28 2.05 17.55
N GLY A 52 -1.53 2.46 16.32
CA GLY A 52 -0.65 2.15 15.21
C GLY A 52 -0.72 0.71 14.71
N GLU A 53 -1.59 -0.12 15.27
CA GLU A 53 -1.69 -1.52 14.86
C GLU A 53 -2.10 -1.69 13.41
N ALA A 54 -3.05 -0.86 12.94
CA ALA A 54 -3.48 -0.94 11.55
C ALA A 54 -2.35 -0.56 10.59
N ASN A 55 -1.54 0.44 10.95
CA ASN A 55 -0.40 0.84 10.13
C ASN A 55 0.65 -0.26 10.08
N SER A 56 0.94 -0.89 11.21
CA SER A 56 1.89 -2.01 11.27
C SER A 56 1.39 -3.21 10.47
N ALA A 57 0.10 -3.53 10.60
CA ALA A 57 -0.50 -4.61 9.84
C ALA A 57 -0.46 -4.34 8.34
N LEU A 58 -0.73 -3.10 7.94
CA LEU A 58 -0.66 -2.70 6.53
C LEU A 58 0.76 -2.84 5.99
N CYS A 59 1.76 -2.39 6.73
CA CYS A 59 3.15 -2.50 6.29
C CYS A 59 3.56 -3.96 6.13
N ARG A 60 3.17 -4.83 7.05
CA ARG A 60 3.45 -6.26 6.94
C ARG A 60 2.75 -6.89 5.74
N LEU A 61 1.49 -6.51 5.53
CA LEU A 61 0.71 -7.02 4.40
C LEU A 61 1.38 -6.67 3.08
N ILE A 62 1.80 -5.42 2.93
CA ILE A 62 2.48 -4.98 1.71
C ILE A 62 3.82 -5.68 1.55
N ALA A 63 4.60 -5.77 2.63
CA ALA A 63 5.90 -6.43 2.59
C ALA A 63 5.77 -7.89 2.19
N ASP A 64 4.81 -8.60 2.77
CA ASP A 64 4.56 -10.00 2.43
C ASP A 64 4.15 -10.15 0.98
N ALA A 65 3.28 -9.27 0.50
CA ALA A 65 2.79 -9.32 -0.86
C ALA A 65 3.88 -9.02 -1.89
N LEU A 66 4.85 -8.17 -1.53
CA LEU A 66 5.98 -7.81 -2.40
C LEU A 66 7.20 -8.70 -2.15
N ASP A 67 7.12 -9.61 -1.19
CA ASP A 67 8.21 -10.51 -0.81
C ASP A 67 9.47 -9.75 -0.41
N ILE A 68 9.29 -8.76 0.46
CA ILE A 68 10.37 -7.95 1.02
C ILE A 68 10.25 -7.88 2.55
N ALA A 69 11.28 -7.34 3.19
CA ALA A 69 11.27 -7.21 4.65
C ALA A 69 10.31 -6.10 5.11
N PRO A 70 9.57 -6.30 6.20
CA PRO A 70 8.66 -5.27 6.72
C PRO A 70 9.33 -3.92 6.99
N ARG A 71 10.59 -3.92 7.39
CA ARG A 71 11.33 -2.68 7.65
C ARG A 71 11.52 -1.80 6.42
N GLN A 72 11.32 -2.38 5.23
CA GLN A 72 11.41 -1.63 3.96
C GLN A 72 10.14 -0.85 3.67
N VAL A 73 9.09 -1.04 4.45
CA VAL A 73 7.77 -0.44 4.23
C VAL A 73 7.45 0.48 5.41
N THR A 74 7.20 1.76 5.13
CA THR A 74 6.87 2.74 6.16
C THR A 74 5.69 3.60 5.73
N VAL A 75 4.93 4.10 6.71
CA VAL A 75 3.86 5.05 6.46
C VAL A 75 4.48 6.45 6.41
N ALA A 76 4.54 7.04 5.23
CA ALA A 76 5.16 8.35 5.03
C ALA A 76 4.21 9.50 5.33
N ALA A 77 2.90 9.30 5.11
CA ALA A 77 1.89 10.31 5.40
C ALA A 77 0.54 9.63 5.63
N GLY A 78 -0.35 10.33 6.32
CA GLY A 78 -1.70 9.84 6.56
C GLY A 78 -1.80 8.79 7.66
N ALA A 79 -0.94 8.84 8.67
CA ALA A 79 -0.89 7.83 9.73
C ALA A 79 -2.25 7.65 10.43
N THR A 80 -3.04 8.71 10.55
CA THR A 80 -4.36 8.67 11.21
C THR A 80 -5.51 8.73 10.21
N SER A 81 -5.21 8.61 8.93
CA SER A 81 -6.19 8.69 7.85
C SER A 81 -6.38 7.32 7.21
N ARG A 82 -7.51 7.11 6.55
CA ARG A 82 -7.72 5.92 5.72
C ARG A 82 -6.93 5.98 4.43
N LEU A 83 -6.61 7.19 3.97
CA LEU A 83 -5.75 7.39 2.81
C LEU A 83 -4.33 7.61 3.30
N LYS A 84 -3.44 6.70 2.94
CA LYS A 84 -2.07 6.70 3.43
C LYS A 84 -1.10 6.73 2.27
N ARG A 85 0.04 7.38 2.50
CA ARG A 85 1.15 7.30 1.56
C ARG A 85 2.19 6.38 2.15
N ILE A 86 2.52 5.33 1.43
CA ILE A 86 3.44 4.30 1.88
C ILE A 86 4.73 4.41 1.10
N ARG A 87 5.84 4.45 1.82
CA ARG A 87 7.16 4.45 1.22
C ARG A 87 7.75 3.04 1.30
N VAL A 88 8.23 2.55 0.17
CA VAL A 88 8.86 1.23 0.08
C VAL A 88 10.26 1.42 -0.49
N THR A 89 11.27 0.96 0.26
CA THR A 89 12.64 1.04 -0.20
C THR A 89 13.05 -0.25 -0.90
N GLY A 90 13.86 -0.13 -1.94
CA GLY A 90 14.33 -1.26 -2.74
C GLY A 90 14.56 -0.84 -4.18
N ASP A 91 14.74 -1.81 -5.06
CA ASP A 91 14.91 -1.57 -6.49
C ASP A 91 13.59 -1.05 -7.08
N PRO A 92 13.55 0.21 -7.56
CA PRO A 92 12.28 0.77 -8.06
C PRO A 92 11.64 -0.04 -9.18
N ALA A 93 12.42 -0.52 -10.13
CA ALA A 93 11.89 -1.27 -11.27
C ALA A 93 11.27 -2.60 -10.81
N MET A 94 11.92 -3.29 -9.90
CA MET A 94 11.41 -4.54 -9.37
C MET A 94 10.13 -4.32 -8.55
N LEU A 95 10.12 -3.26 -7.75
CA LEU A 95 8.95 -2.94 -6.92
C LEU A 95 7.75 -2.55 -7.76
N VAL A 96 7.94 -1.75 -8.80
CA VAL A 96 6.84 -1.38 -9.71
C VAL A 96 6.28 -2.63 -10.39
N ARG A 97 7.16 -3.52 -10.85
CA ARG A 97 6.73 -4.75 -11.50
C ARG A 97 5.92 -5.63 -10.55
N ALA A 98 6.37 -5.75 -9.30
CA ALA A 98 5.67 -6.52 -8.29
C ALA A 98 4.31 -5.91 -7.97
N LEU A 99 4.22 -4.58 -7.86
CA LEU A 99 2.97 -3.89 -7.59
C LEU A 99 1.98 -4.07 -8.75
N ARG A 100 2.44 -4.00 -9.99
CA ARG A 100 1.58 -4.24 -11.15
C ARG A 100 0.99 -5.64 -11.14
N ARG A 101 1.83 -6.63 -10.83
CA ARG A 101 1.37 -8.02 -10.73
C ARG A 101 0.34 -8.19 -9.62
N LEU A 102 0.59 -7.55 -8.48
CA LEU A 102 -0.30 -7.59 -7.33
C LEU A 102 -1.66 -6.96 -7.65
N ALA A 103 -1.65 -5.83 -8.34
CA ALA A 103 -2.87 -5.13 -8.72
C ALA A 103 -3.72 -5.94 -9.72
N GLU A 104 -3.09 -6.69 -10.59
CA GLU A 104 -3.81 -7.54 -11.54
C GLU A 104 -4.58 -8.66 -10.88
N LYS A 105 -4.10 -9.14 -9.73
CA LYS A 105 -4.76 -10.21 -9.00
C LYS A 105 -5.94 -9.75 -8.15
N GLY A 106 -5.93 -8.47 -7.82
CA GLY A 106 -6.96 -7.88 -7.01
C GLY A 106 -8.19 -7.53 -7.81
#